data_1e2d4185506c84026eabe6c3e8134483
#
_entry.id   1e2d4185506c84026eabe6c3e8134483
#
_cell.length_a   1.000
_cell.length_b   1.000
_cell.length_c   1.000
_cell.angle_alpha   90.00
_cell.angle_beta   90.00
_cell.angle_gamma   90.00
#
_symmetry.space_group_name_H-M   'P 1'
#
loop_
_entity.id
_entity.type
_entity.pdbx_description
1 polymer ?
#
loop_
_entity_poly.entity_id
_entity_poly.type
_entity_poly.pdbx_seq_one_letter_code
_entity_poly.pdbx_strand_id
1 'polypeptide(L)'
;LLVDMHHIISDGVSVNILIQEFGELYNNRKLPALRIQYKDYAVWQEGFKTGDAYKMQEAYWLKQLEGELPVLDLPADHARPPVRSFAGDKVSFTLEPEVASGLHKLARENGSTLYMVLLAAYTAFLSRLSGQEDIIVGSPI
;
A
#
# COMPACT_ATOMS: atom_id res chain seq x y z
N LEU A 1 24.70 2.15 -13.95
CA LEU A 1 24.47 2.70 -12.62
C LEU A 1 23.68 1.66 -11.80
N LEU A 2 24.18 1.30 -10.62
CA LEU A 2 23.47 0.48 -9.65
C LEU A 2 23.18 1.36 -8.43
N VAL A 3 21.93 1.36 -7.96
CA VAL A 3 21.50 2.09 -6.76
C VAL A 3 20.85 1.09 -5.83
N ASP A 4 21.34 0.99 -4.59
CA ASP A 4 20.77 0.18 -3.52
C ASP A 4 20.37 1.09 -2.36
N MET A 5 19.12 0.97 -1.92
CA MET A 5 18.55 1.79 -0.84
C MET A 5 17.66 0.93 0.04
N HIS A 6 17.84 1.09 1.35
CA HIS A 6 16.96 0.42 2.30
C HIS A 6 15.55 1.06 2.28
N HIS A 7 14.52 0.25 2.35
CA HIS A 7 13.12 0.68 2.26
C HIS A 7 12.67 1.61 3.41
N ILE A 8 13.47 1.70 4.51
CA ILE A 8 13.21 2.64 5.62
C ILE A 8 13.35 4.12 5.21
N ILE A 9 14.10 4.41 4.14
CA ILE A 9 14.36 5.77 3.64
C ILE A 9 13.81 5.99 2.23
N SER A 10 13.19 4.99 1.63
CA SER A 10 12.73 5.07 0.24
C SER A 10 11.52 4.18 0.00
N ASP A 11 10.70 4.57 -0.95
CA ASP A 11 9.53 3.85 -1.44
C ASP A 11 9.42 4.00 -2.96
N GLY A 12 8.35 3.48 -3.57
CA GLY A 12 8.14 3.59 -5.02
C GLY A 12 8.06 5.04 -5.52
N VAL A 13 7.52 5.95 -4.72
CA VAL A 13 7.45 7.38 -5.06
C VAL A 13 8.84 8.00 -5.01
N SER A 14 9.61 7.74 -3.96
CA SER A 14 10.99 8.19 -3.79
C SER A 14 11.89 7.76 -4.94
N VAL A 15 11.79 6.50 -5.38
CA VAL A 15 12.55 5.97 -6.51
C VAL A 15 12.20 6.68 -7.81
N ASN A 16 10.92 6.93 -8.07
CA ASN A 16 10.49 7.67 -9.26
C ASN A 16 11.03 9.11 -9.26
N ILE A 17 10.97 9.80 -8.13
CA ILE A 17 11.55 11.14 -7.98
C ILE A 17 13.05 11.10 -8.25
N LEU A 18 13.76 10.14 -7.65
CA LEU A 18 15.21 9.99 -7.86
C LEU A 18 15.56 9.81 -9.34
N ILE A 19 14.82 8.95 -10.06
CA ILE A 19 15.04 8.71 -11.49
C ILE A 19 14.80 9.98 -12.31
N GLN A 20 13.73 10.71 -12.02
CA GLN A 20 13.40 11.96 -12.70
C GLN A 20 14.48 13.03 -12.46
N GLU A 21 14.85 13.27 -11.19
CA GLU A 21 15.86 14.26 -10.82
C GLU A 21 17.24 13.90 -11.37
N PHE A 22 17.60 12.61 -11.36
CA PHE A 22 18.82 12.14 -12.00
C PHE A 22 18.81 12.47 -13.51
N GLY A 23 17.68 12.22 -14.19
CA GLY A 23 17.53 12.56 -15.61
C GLY A 23 17.68 14.06 -15.89
N GLU A 24 17.10 14.92 -15.05
CA GLU A 24 17.25 16.37 -15.17
C GLU A 24 18.73 16.80 -15.01
N LEU A 25 19.40 16.32 -13.96
CA LEU A 25 20.80 16.62 -13.70
C LEU A 25 21.72 16.08 -14.79
N TYR A 26 21.46 14.88 -15.29
CA TYR A 26 22.23 14.29 -16.41
C TYR A 26 22.14 15.12 -17.68
N ASN A 27 21.01 15.79 -17.91
CA ASN A 27 20.80 16.72 -19.01
C ASN A 27 21.25 18.15 -18.69
N ASN A 28 22.07 18.36 -17.65
CA ASN A 28 22.55 19.66 -17.19
C ASN A 28 21.45 20.65 -16.79
N ARG A 29 20.26 20.16 -16.41
CA ARG A 29 19.19 20.99 -15.87
C ARG A 29 19.36 21.17 -14.37
N LYS A 30 19.00 22.35 -13.86
CA LYS A 30 19.04 22.62 -12.44
C LYS A 30 17.74 22.16 -11.77
N LEU A 31 17.87 21.50 -10.64
CA LEU A 31 16.73 21.17 -9.80
C LEU A 31 16.29 22.40 -8.99
N PRO A 32 14.99 22.53 -8.69
CA PRO A 32 14.50 23.56 -7.78
C PRO A 32 15.08 23.34 -6.37
N ALA A 33 15.30 24.43 -5.63
CA ALA A 33 15.73 24.34 -4.25
C ALA A 33 14.61 23.72 -3.38
N LEU A 34 14.99 22.80 -2.49
CA LEU A 34 14.06 22.24 -1.52
C LEU A 34 13.68 23.29 -0.47
N ARG A 35 12.37 23.45 -0.23
CA ARG A 35 11.85 24.34 0.83
C ARG A 35 11.95 23.70 2.21
N ILE A 36 11.82 22.37 2.27
CA ILE A 36 11.94 21.56 3.48
C ILE A 36 12.79 20.34 3.18
N GLN A 37 13.40 19.78 4.19
CA GLN A 37 14.13 18.53 4.11
C GLN A 37 13.45 17.46 4.99
N TYR A 38 13.85 16.20 4.84
CA TYR A 38 13.29 15.12 5.64
C TYR A 38 13.40 15.33 7.15
N LYS A 39 14.48 15.95 7.62
CA LYS A 39 14.65 16.31 9.04
C LYS A 39 13.54 17.24 9.56
N ASP A 40 13.08 18.17 8.72
CA ASP A 40 12.02 19.12 9.09
C ASP A 40 10.68 18.39 9.20
N TYR A 41 10.43 17.45 8.29
CA TYR A 41 9.28 16.55 8.36
C TYR A 41 9.32 15.66 9.61
N ALA A 42 10.48 15.08 9.95
CA ALA A 42 10.63 14.23 11.13
C ALA A 42 10.31 14.98 12.43
N VAL A 43 10.80 16.22 12.57
CA VAL A 43 10.47 17.08 13.72
C VAL A 43 8.98 17.40 13.77
N TRP A 44 8.38 17.75 12.64
CA TRP A 44 6.94 18.00 12.57
C TRP A 44 6.13 16.75 12.96
N GLN A 45 6.52 15.57 12.46
CA GLN A 45 5.83 14.31 12.76
C GLN A 45 5.87 13.95 14.25
N GLU A 46 7.00 14.19 14.93
CA GLU A 46 7.09 13.98 16.38
C GLU A 46 6.12 14.90 17.13
N GLY A 47 6.02 16.17 16.73
CA GLY A 47 5.04 17.11 17.29
C GLY A 47 3.59 16.66 17.00
N PHE A 48 3.32 16.15 15.80
CA PHE A 48 2.00 15.67 15.43
C PHE A 48 1.54 14.47 16.28
N LYS A 49 2.44 13.53 16.58
CA LYS A 49 2.14 12.35 17.41
C LYS A 49 1.69 12.68 18.84
N THR A 50 2.07 13.83 19.36
CA THR A 50 1.65 14.29 20.69
C THR A 50 0.33 15.07 20.69
N GLY A 51 -0.18 15.41 19.52
CA GLY A 51 -1.38 16.22 19.32
C GLY A 51 -2.69 15.45 19.46
N ASP A 52 -3.77 16.17 19.68
CA ASP A 52 -5.12 15.58 19.87
C ASP A 52 -5.64 14.92 18.61
N ALA A 53 -5.29 15.42 17.42
CA ALA A 53 -5.65 14.81 16.15
C ALA A 53 -5.09 13.38 16.01
N TYR A 54 -3.84 13.17 16.42
CA TYR A 54 -3.24 11.84 16.43
C TYR A 54 -3.94 10.91 17.42
N LYS A 55 -4.20 11.39 18.64
CA LYS A 55 -4.91 10.61 19.67
C LYS A 55 -6.31 10.20 19.24
N MET A 56 -7.03 11.08 18.54
CA MET A 56 -8.34 10.74 17.99
C MET A 56 -8.26 9.64 16.92
N GLN A 57 -7.26 9.73 16.04
CA GLN A 57 -7.02 8.70 15.02
C GLN A 57 -6.61 7.36 15.66
N GLU A 58 -5.72 7.40 16.64
CA GLU A 58 -5.32 6.21 17.40
C GLU A 58 -6.53 5.54 18.09
N ALA A 59 -7.34 6.32 18.80
CA ALA A 59 -8.54 5.81 19.47
C ALA A 59 -9.54 5.21 18.47
N TYR A 60 -9.71 5.81 17.29
CA TYR A 60 -10.54 5.28 16.23
C TYR A 60 -10.05 3.89 15.78
N TRP A 61 -8.77 3.77 15.46
CA TRP A 61 -8.22 2.50 14.97
C TRP A 61 -8.18 1.42 16.04
N LEU A 62 -7.85 1.77 17.29
CA LEU A 62 -7.91 0.84 18.40
C LEU A 62 -9.33 0.29 18.61
N LYS A 63 -10.36 1.15 18.46
CA LYS A 63 -11.76 0.73 18.53
C LYS A 63 -12.17 -0.13 17.33
N GLN A 64 -11.72 0.20 16.10
CA GLN A 64 -12.04 -0.59 14.90
C GLN A 64 -11.44 -1.99 14.95
N LEU A 65 -10.30 -2.15 15.60
CA LEU A 65 -9.55 -3.39 15.70
C LEU A 65 -9.65 -3.99 17.13
N GLU A 66 -10.70 -3.64 17.87
CA GLU A 66 -10.94 -4.16 19.23
C GLU A 66 -11.40 -5.63 19.18
N GLY A 67 -10.94 -6.43 20.14
CA GLY A 67 -11.34 -7.83 20.28
C GLY A 67 -10.39 -8.81 19.58
N GLU A 68 -10.90 -9.99 19.28
CA GLU A 68 -10.15 -11.03 18.59
C GLU A 68 -10.17 -10.76 17.08
N LEU A 69 -8.99 -10.47 16.54
CA LEU A 69 -8.86 -10.19 15.11
C LEU A 69 -8.86 -11.49 14.30
N PRO A 70 -9.57 -11.55 13.16
CA PRO A 70 -9.58 -12.72 12.32
C PRO A 70 -8.19 -12.96 11.71
N VAL A 71 -7.76 -14.20 11.77
CA VAL A 71 -6.56 -14.67 11.04
C VAL A 71 -7.02 -15.34 9.76
N LEU A 72 -6.60 -14.81 8.64
CA LEU A 72 -6.98 -15.36 7.33
C LEU A 72 -6.36 -16.76 7.14
N ASP A 73 -7.23 -17.77 7.03
CA ASP A 73 -6.85 -19.15 6.80
C ASP A 73 -7.12 -19.53 5.34
N LEU A 74 -6.08 -19.41 4.51
CA LEU A 74 -6.14 -19.78 3.11
C LEU A 74 -5.69 -21.23 2.94
N PRO A 75 -6.35 -22.01 2.06
CA PRO A 75 -5.87 -23.34 1.71
C PRO A 75 -4.46 -23.22 1.09
N ALA A 76 -3.52 -23.96 1.65
CA ALA A 76 -2.14 -23.99 1.19
C ALA A 76 -1.72 -25.41 0.83
N ASP A 77 -1.02 -25.57 -0.29
CA ASP A 77 -0.49 -26.87 -0.73
C ASP A 77 0.62 -27.39 0.19
N HIS A 78 1.29 -26.48 0.88
CA HIS A 78 2.39 -26.79 1.80
C HIS A 78 2.22 -26.07 3.13
N ALA A 79 2.58 -26.75 4.21
CA ALA A 79 2.60 -26.13 5.55
C ALA A 79 3.57 -24.93 5.60
N ARG A 80 3.17 -23.88 6.29
CA ARG A 80 4.05 -22.72 6.51
C ARG A 80 5.26 -23.15 7.33
N PRO A 81 6.48 -22.81 6.89
CA PRO A 81 7.68 -23.15 7.64
C PRO A 81 7.71 -22.38 8.97
N PRO A 82 8.28 -22.99 10.06
CA PRO A 82 8.37 -22.34 11.37
C PRO A 82 9.27 -21.09 11.35
N VAL A 83 10.23 -21.04 10.43
CA VAL A 83 11.09 -19.88 10.19
C VAL A 83 10.67 -19.23 8.88
N ARG A 84 10.33 -17.93 8.92
CA ARG A 84 9.92 -17.18 7.73
C ARG A 84 11.03 -17.17 6.68
N SER A 85 10.72 -17.61 5.49
CA SER A 85 11.54 -17.45 4.30
C SER A 85 11.19 -16.15 3.59
N PHE A 86 12.17 -15.51 2.94
CA PHE A 86 11.99 -14.38 2.04
C PHE A 86 11.90 -14.81 0.57
N ALA A 87 11.89 -16.14 0.31
CA ALA A 87 11.63 -16.65 -1.02
C ALA A 87 10.20 -16.30 -1.42
N GLY A 88 10.03 -15.75 -2.58
CA GLY A 88 8.75 -15.37 -3.15
C GLY A 88 8.81 -15.37 -4.66
N ASP A 89 7.66 -15.35 -5.29
CA ASP A 89 7.53 -15.25 -6.74
C ASP A 89 6.41 -14.27 -7.10
N LYS A 90 6.34 -13.90 -8.37
CA LYS A 90 5.38 -12.95 -8.90
C LYS A 90 4.61 -13.57 -10.06
N VAL A 91 3.30 -13.62 -9.92
CA VAL A 91 2.40 -13.97 -11.01
C VAL A 91 1.84 -12.68 -11.61
N SER A 92 1.99 -12.53 -12.91
CA SER A 92 1.47 -11.38 -13.67
C SER A 92 0.45 -11.85 -14.69
N PHE A 93 -0.66 -11.12 -14.80
CA PHE A 93 -1.68 -11.36 -15.79
C PHE A 93 -2.26 -10.03 -16.27
N THR A 94 -2.90 -10.05 -17.43
CA THR A 94 -3.56 -8.88 -18.00
C THR A 94 -5.05 -9.15 -18.09
N LEU A 95 -5.86 -8.19 -17.69
CA LEU A 95 -7.32 -8.25 -17.89
C LEU A 95 -7.67 -7.88 -19.33
N GLU A 96 -8.61 -8.60 -19.89
CA GLU A 96 -9.17 -8.25 -21.19
C GLU A 96 -9.79 -6.86 -21.17
N PRO A 97 -9.72 -6.09 -22.30
CA PRO A 97 -10.21 -4.72 -22.37
C PRO A 97 -11.68 -4.57 -21.97
N GLU A 98 -12.52 -5.55 -22.30
CA GLU A 98 -13.95 -5.57 -21.96
C GLU A 98 -14.16 -5.67 -20.45
N VAL A 99 -13.38 -6.52 -19.76
CA VAL A 99 -13.42 -6.67 -18.31
C VAL A 99 -12.96 -5.38 -17.64
N ALA A 100 -11.85 -4.83 -18.09
CA ALA A 100 -11.31 -3.56 -17.57
C ALA A 100 -12.32 -2.41 -17.74
N SER A 101 -12.95 -2.31 -18.92
CA SER A 101 -14.00 -1.32 -19.19
C SER A 101 -15.22 -1.52 -18.29
N GLY A 102 -15.64 -2.77 -18.06
CA GLY A 102 -16.73 -3.13 -17.14
C GLY A 102 -16.46 -2.70 -15.71
N LEU A 103 -15.23 -2.92 -15.21
CA LEU A 103 -14.83 -2.49 -13.86
C LEU A 103 -14.84 -0.96 -13.71
N HIS A 104 -14.34 -0.24 -14.71
CA HIS A 104 -14.42 1.22 -14.72
C HIS A 104 -15.85 1.75 -14.77
N LYS A 105 -16.73 1.09 -15.53
CA LYS A 105 -18.15 1.43 -15.59
C LYS A 105 -18.79 1.20 -14.22
N LEU A 106 -18.58 0.05 -13.61
CA LEU A 106 -19.10 -0.30 -12.27
C LEU A 106 -18.67 0.73 -11.22
N ALA A 107 -17.40 1.15 -11.24
CA ALA A 107 -16.90 2.18 -10.34
C ALA A 107 -17.67 3.50 -10.49
N ARG A 108 -17.84 3.97 -11.74
CA ARG A 108 -18.56 5.22 -12.02
C ARG A 108 -20.04 5.17 -11.61
N GLU A 109 -20.71 4.06 -11.90
CA GLU A 109 -22.15 3.89 -11.59
C GLU A 109 -22.45 3.86 -10.10
N ASN A 110 -21.45 3.47 -9.28
CA ASN A 110 -21.57 3.42 -7.82
C ASN A 110 -20.84 4.57 -7.10
N GLY A 111 -20.39 5.60 -7.81
CA GLY A 111 -19.68 6.73 -7.21
C GLY A 111 -18.41 6.32 -6.46
N SER A 112 -17.78 5.20 -6.88
CA SER A 112 -16.59 4.61 -6.23
C SER A 112 -15.35 4.71 -7.13
N THR A 113 -14.20 4.42 -6.58
CA THR A 113 -12.95 4.34 -7.33
C THR A 113 -12.72 2.92 -7.85
N LEU A 114 -11.91 2.78 -8.90
CA LEU A 114 -11.49 1.45 -9.38
C LEU A 114 -10.81 0.65 -8.26
N TYR A 115 -10.01 1.30 -7.41
CA TYR A 115 -9.40 0.67 -6.24
C TYR A 115 -10.44 0.01 -5.32
N MET A 116 -11.53 0.72 -5.01
CA MET A 116 -12.61 0.19 -4.16
C MET A 116 -13.28 -1.03 -4.80
N VAL A 117 -13.51 -1.00 -6.11
CA VAL A 117 -14.08 -2.15 -6.85
C VAL A 117 -13.15 -3.36 -6.81
N LEU A 118 -11.86 -3.13 -7.06
CA LEU A 118 -10.85 -4.20 -7.02
C LEU A 118 -10.67 -4.76 -5.60
N LEU A 119 -10.66 -3.90 -4.59
CA LEU A 119 -10.58 -4.33 -3.19
C LEU A 119 -11.79 -5.16 -2.80
N ALA A 120 -13.01 -4.75 -3.18
CA ALA A 120 -14.23 -5.52 -2.95
C ALA A 120 -14.19 -6.89 -3.62
N ALA A 121 -13.75 -6.95 -4.88
CA ALA A 121 -13.58 -8.22 -5.59
C ALA A 121 -12.54 -9.12 -4.93
N TYR A 122 -11.41 -8.54 -4.49
CA TYR A 122 -10.36 -9.26 -3.78
C TYR A 122 -10.84 -9.80 -2.43
N THR A 123 -11.56 -9.00 -1.65
CA THR A 123 -12.14 -9.42 -0.36
C THR A 123 -13.17 -10.54 -0.56
N ALA A 124 -14.05 -10.41 -1.57
CA ALA A 124 -15.01 -11.47 -1.90
C ALA A 124 -14.31 -12.78 -2.34
N PHE A 125 -13.21 -12.67 -3.08
CA PHE A 125 -12.39 -13.81 -3.47
C PHE A 125 -11.75 -14.50 -2.25
N LEU A 126 -11.15 -13.73 -1.35
CA LEU A 126 -10.57 -14.26 -0.11
C LEU A 126 -11.63 -14.94 0.77
N SER A 127 -12.81 -14.32 0.91
CA SER A 127 -13.92 -14.88 1.67
C SER A 127 -14.37 -16.24 1.12
N ARG A 128 -14.45 -16.37 -0.20
CA ARG A 128 -14.81 -17.64 -0.83
C ARG A 128 -13.75 -18.73 -0.67
N LEU A 129 -12.48 -18.36 -0.68
CA LEU A 129 -11.39 -19.31 -0.50
C LEU A 129 -11.24 -19.78 0.94
N SER A 130 -11.37 -18.87 1.90
CA SER A 130 -11.18 -19.16 3.33
C SER A 130 -12.46 -19.64 4.04
N GLY A 131 -13.63 -19.36 3.45
CA GLY A 131 -14.92 -19.56 4.12
C GLY A 131 -15.19 -18.57 5.26
N GLN A 132 -14.39 -17.51 5.36
CA GLN A 132 -14.49 -16.47 6.41
C GLN A 132 -15.24 -15.26 5.87
N GLU A 133 -16.08 -14.63 6.71
CA GLU A 133 -16.82 -13.42 6.35
C GLU A 133 -16.08 -12.15 6.80
N ASP A 134 -15.28 -12.25 7.86
CA ASP A 134 -14.48 -11.12 8.37
C ASP A 134 -13.03 -11.24 7.89
N ILE A 135 -12.58 -10.24 7.11
CA ILE A 135 -11.28 -10.26 6.44
C ILE A 135 -10.60 -8.91 6.59
N ILE A 136 -9.39 -8.93 7.12
CA ILE A 136 -8.55 -7.74 7.25
C ILE A 136 -7.56 -7.67 6.10
N VAL A 137 -7.60 -6.57 5.34
CA VAL A 137 -6.67 -6.29 4.26
C VAL A 137 -5.85 -5.05 4.61
N GLY A 138 -4.53 -5.22 4.73
CA GLY A 138 -3.61 -4.11 4.90
C GLY A 138 -3.29 -3.45 3.55
N SER A 139 -3.34 -2.13 3.52
CA SER A 139 -2.93 -1.33 2.35
C SER A 139 -1.88 -0.31 2.77
N PRO A 140 -0.75 -0.21 2.05
CA PRO A 140 0.21 0.87 2.28
C PRO A 140 -0.40 2.21 1.87
N ILE A 141 -0.09 3.25 2.61
CA ILE A 141 -0.50 4.65 2.39
C ILE A 141 0.71 5.52 2.09
#